data_553bb869e315d025d8867bc111a520cb
#
_entry.id   553bb869e315d025d8867bc111a520cb
#
_cell.length_a   1.000
_cell.length_b   1.000
_cell.length_c   1.000
_cell.angle_alpha   90.00
_cell.angle_beta   90.00
_cell.angle_gamma   90.00
#
_symmetry.space_group_name_H-M   'P 1'
#
loop_
_entity.id
_entity.type
_entity.pdbx_description
1 polymer ?
#
loop_
_entity_poly.entity_id
_entity_poly.type
_entity_poly.pdbx_seq_one_letter_code
_entity_poly.pdbx_strand_id
1 'polypeptide(L)'
;GTDVLVAADIGPIPGENMIEKEHIEKEYVDIVNVFKECGVDIFVFETFPELGFIDKAIENAGENGFVITQFAINQFGYSSAGFSARKLIEEAEKNSYIDACGFNCGVGPGHMKKLVQSLINRNDKYFAVLPNAGYPQVVSGRMVFDDNNAAYFSQIMHDLAEDGADIIGGCCGTTPEYIRQMVLKTADVVHKKNASIEEEITEKKTANDVSFYKGKEGRKLIAVELAPPLGIDDEKIMDAAFLMKESGVDVLTFPDSPSGRTRADSILMAEKVSRETGMCVMPHICCRDKNAIAMRSQLLGAHINDINNFLVITGDPIPSVVRASVKSVFNFDSVGLMNIISDMNQEQFAGEPVIYGGAINQGRVNFKVELERVKKKMEAGATFFMTQPVFSDEDIDRLRQIKEQTGARILCGIMPFVSLRNATFMKNEMTGINVTDEILSRYRADMSKEEGEET
;
A
#
# COMPACT_ATOMS: atom_id res chain seq x y z
N GLY A 1 -30.12 -13.13 -38.07
CA GLY A 1 -29.36 -12.19 -37.25
C GLY A 1 -29.55 -12.51 -35.80
N THR A 2 -28.48 -12.72 -35.10
CA THR A 2 -28.49 -12.83 -33.64
C THR A 2 -28.27 -11.43 -33.09
N ASP A 3 -29.07 -10.98 -32.15
CA ASP A 3 -28.93 -9.70 -31.45
C ASP A 3 -27.75 -9.73 -30.43
N VAL A 4 -26.60 -10.27 -30.88
CA VAL A 4 -25.38 -10.36 -30.09
C VAL A 4 -24.57 -9.10 -30.33
N LEU A 5 -24.24 -8.41 -29.23
CA LEU A 5 -23.32 -7.28 -29.22
C LEU A 5 -21.88 -7.78 -29.31
N VAL A 6 -21.03 -7.02 -30.00
CA VAL A 6 -19.60 -7.30 -30.13
C VAL A 6 -18.82 -6.24 -29.36
N ALA A 7 -17.94 -6.67 -28.49
CA ALA A 7 -17.09 -5.80 -27.70
C ALA A 7 -15.62 -6.01 -28.06
N ALA A 8 -14.84 -4.94 -28.02
CA ALA A 8 -13.37 -5.00 -28.03
C ALA A 8 -12.88 -5.42 -26.66
N ASP A 9 -12.12 -6.49 -26.60
CA ASP A 9 -11.53 -7.00 -25.37
C ASP A 9 -10.06 -6.63 -25.30
N ILE A 10 -9.67 -5.89 -24.25
CA ILE A 10 -8.35 -5.27 -24.08
C ILE A 10 -7.82 -5.69 -22.71
N GLY A 11 -6.76 -6.48 -22.69
CA GLY A 11 -6.04 -6.89 -21.46
C GLY A 11 -4.74 -6.13 -21.23
N PRO A 12 -4.06 -6.35 -20.09
CA PRO A 12 -2.78 -5.74 -19.76
C PRO A 12 -1.67 -6.12 -20.75
N ILE A 13 -0.89 -5.14 -21.19
CA ILE A 13 0.28 -5.37 -22.05
C ILE A 13 1.40 -6.00 -21.22
N PRO A 14 1.96 -7.17 -21.62
CA PRO A 14 3.02 -7.82 -20.87
C PRO A 14 4.27 -6.94 -20.70
N GLY A 15 4.74 -6.77 -19.47
CA GLY A 15 5.95 -5.99 -19.18
C GLY A 15 5.75 -4.48 -19.12
N GLU A 16 4.53 -3.98 -19.07
CA GLU A 16 4.21 -2.54 -18.97
C GLU A 16 5.01 -1.82 -17.88
N ASN A 17 5.27 -2.46 -16.74
CA ASN A 17 6.08 -1.91 -15.65
C ASN A 17 7.57 -1.69 -15.99
N MET A 18 8.04 -2.17 -17.13
CA MET A 18 9.42 -2.06 -17.60
C MET A 18 9.57 -1.02 -18.73
N ILE A 19 8.48 -0.43 -19.17
CA ILE A 19 8.39 0.53 -20.27
C ILE A 19 7.96 1.89 -19.71
N GLU A 20 8.40 2.98 -20.35
CA GLU A 20 7.99 4.33 -19.94
C GLU A 20 6.47 4.49 -20.04
N LYS A 21 5.84 5.02 -19.00
CA LYS A 21 4.38 5.14 -18.87
C LYS A 21 3.72 5.79 -20.09
N GLU A 22 4.28 6.88 -20.61
CA GLU A 22 3.74 7.60 -21.78
C GLU A 22 3.68 6.73 -23.04
N HIS A 23 4.61 5.79 -23.18
CA HIS A 23 4.64 4.89 -24.33
C HIS A 23 3.51 3.86 -24.24
N ILE A 24 3.32 3.27 -23.07
CA ILE A 24 2.25 2.30 -22.82
C ILE A 24 0.86 2.96 -22.94
N GLU A 25 0.68 4.16 -22.38
CA GLU A 25 -0.57 4.92 -22.52
C GLU A 25 -0.94 5.15 -23.99
N LYS A 26 0.07 5.50 -24.81
CA LYS A 26 -0.14 5.67 -26.25
C LYS A 26 -0.52 4.37 -26.94
N GLU A 27 0.11 3.26 -26.59
CA GLU A 27 -0.18 1.96 -27.20
C GLU A 27 -1.63 1.53 -26.91
N TYR A 28 -2.14 1.72 -25.70
CA TYR A 28 -3.56 1.47 -25.39
C TYR A 28 -4.51 2.38 -26.20
N VAL A 29 -4.18 3.66 -26.37
CA VAL A 29 -4.97 4.58 -27.22
C VAL A 29 -4.98 4.12 -28.67
N ASP A 30 -3.84 3.69 -29.21
CA ASP A 30 -3.72 3.19 -30.57
C ASP A 30 -4.55 1.90 -30.76
N ILE A 31 -4.57 0.99 -29.78
CA ILE A 31 -5.44 -0.21 -29.79
C ILE A 31 -6.92 0.19 -29.85
N VAL A 32 -7.37 1.10 -29.01
CA VAL A 32 -8.76 1.60 -29.02
C VAL A 32 -9.12 2.19 -30.38
N ASN A 33 -8.25 3.00 -30.96
CA ASN A 33 -8.47 3.59 -32.27
C ASN A 33 -8.69 2.55 -33.38
N VAL A 34 -7.91 1.48 -33.40
CA VAL A 34 -8.07 0.37 -34.34
C VAL A 34 -9.46 -0.26 -34.24
N PHE A 35 -9.93 -0.51 -32.99
CA PHE A 35 -11.28 -1.06 -32.81
C PHE A 35 -12.38 -0.08 -33.21
N LYS A 36 -12.23 1.23 -32.94
CA LYS A 36 -13.17 2.28 -33.43
C LYS A 36 -13.25 2.32 -34.95
N GLU A 37 -12.11 2.20 -35.65
CA GLU A 37 -12.07 2.11 -37.11
C GLU A 37 -12.79 0.86 -37.64
N CYS A 38 -12.84 -0.21 -36.87
CA CYS A 38 -13.59 -1.43 -37.17
C CYS A 38 -15.11 -1.31 -36.85
N GLY A 39 -15.56 -0.17 -36.33
CA GLY A 39 -16.97 0.07 -36.00
C GLY A 39 -17.41 -0.59 -34.69
N VAL A 40 -16.47 -0.86 -33.75
CA VAL A 40 -16.77 -1.35 -32.39
C VAL A 40 -17.04 -0.16 -31.49
N ASP A 41 -18.12 -0.25 -30.70
CA ASP A 41 -18.59 0.80 -29.80
C ASP A 41 -18.72 0.31 -28.33
N ILE A 42 -18.33 -0.92 -28.03
CA ILE A 42 -18.25 -1.48 -26.68
C ILE A 42 -16.82 -1.91 -26.41
N PHE A 43 -16.25 -1.40 -25.32
CA PHE A 43 -14.85 -1.65 -24.93
C PHE A 43 -14.80 -2.29 -23.56
N VAL A 44 -14.12 -3.42 -23.44
CA VAL A 44 -13.90 -4.14 -22.19
C VAL A 44 -12.42 -4.09 -21.86
N PHE A 45 -12.06 -3.34 -20.83
CA PHE A 45 -10.72 -3.35 -20.27
C PHE A 45 -10.70 -4.37 -19.14
N GLU A 46 -10.18 -5.58 -19.38
CA GLU A 46 -10.27 -6.69 -18.45
C GLU A 46 -8.94 -7.02 -17.76
N THR A 47 -9.04 -7.54 -16.53
CA THR A 47 -7.90 -8.11 -15.78
C THR A 47 -6.84 -7.07 -15.37
N PHE A 48 -7.20 -5.78 -15.36
CA PHE A 48 -6.27 -4.73 -14.97
C PHE A 48 -6.03 -4.71 -13.45
N PRO A 49 -4.79 -4.41 -13.00
CA PRO A 49 -4.50 -4.25 -11.58
C PRO A 49 -4.87 -2.85 -11.04
N GLU A 50 -5.00 -1.86 -11.92
CA GLU A 50 -5.31 -0.45 -11.64
C GLU A 50 -5.67 0.28 -12.94
N LEU A 51 -6.13 1.54 -12.84
CA LEU A 51 -6.48 2.37 -14.00
C LEU A 51 -5.30 3.15 -14.58
N GLY A 52 -4.24 3.36 -13.81
CA GLY A 52 -3.21 4.37 -14.05
C GLY A 52 -2.51 4.36 -15.41
N PHE A 53 -2.57 3.27 -16.20
CA PHE A 53 -1.99 3.18 -17.55
C PHE A 53 -3.03 3.29 -18.66
N ILE A 54 -4.32 3.15 -18.34
CA ILE A 54 -5.39 3.08 -19.34
C ILE A 54 -6.34 4.28 -19.31
N ASP A 55 -6.15 5.25 -18.43
CA ASP A 55 -7.05 6.41 -18.30
C ASP A 55 -7.30 7.13 -19.63
N LYS A 56 -6.25 7.39 -20.43
CA LYS A 56 -6.37 8.05 -21.72
C LYS A 56 -7.10 7.19 -22.77
N ALA A 57 -6.92 5.87 -22.71
CA ALA A 57 -7.61 4.93 -23.58
C ALA A 57 -9.09 4.82 -23.21
N ILE A 58 -9.42 4.84 -21.92
CA ILE A 58 -10.78 4.89 -21.41
C ILE A 58 -11.49 6.18 -21.86
N GLU A 59 -10.83 7.33 -21.70
CA GLU A 59 -11.36 8.62 -22.20
C GLU A 59 -11.66 8.55 -23.70
N ASN A 60 -10.69 8.09 -24.50
CA ASN A 60 -10.86 7.94 -25.95
C ASN A 60 -12.01 6.96 -26.29
N ALA A 61 -12.10 5.81 -25.62
CA ALA A 61 -13.17 4.83 -25.85
C ALA A 61 -14.54 5.39 -25.46
N GLY A 62 -14.62 6.06 -24.32
CA GLY A 62 -15.87 6.55 -23.71
C GLY A 62 -16.44 7.81 -24.34
N GLU A 63 -15.72 8.51 -25.25
CA GLU A 63 -16.26 9.67 -25.96
C GLU A 63 -17.56 9.34 -26.76
N ASN A 64 -17.66 8.14 -27.34
CA ASN A 64 -18.81 7.69 -28.09
C ASN A 64 -19.13 6.20 -27.94
N GLY A 65 -18.45 5.50 -27.02
CA GLY A 65 -18.61 4.07 -26.77
C GLY A 65 -19.08 3.77 -25.37
N PHE A 66 -19.42 2.50 -25.12
CA PHE A 66 -19.75 1.96 -23.80
C PHE A 66 -18.49 1.28 -23.21
N VAL A 67 -18.05 1.72 -22.06
CA VAL A 67 -16.79 1.26 -21.45
C VAL A 67 -17.06 0.44 -20.19
N ILE A 68 -16.50 -0.78 -20.20
CA ILE A 68 -16.50 -1.70 -19.07
C ILE A 68 -15.08 -1.85 -18.58
N THR A 69 -14.81 -1.58 -17.30
CA THR A 69 -13.51 -1.84 -16.66
C THR A 69 -13.63 -2.96 -15.65
N GLN A 70 -12.74 -3.94 -15.75
CA GLN A 70 -12.74 -5.10 -14.87
C GLN A 70 -11.35 -5.32 -14.29
N PHE A 71 -11.30 -5.49 -12.98
CA PHE A 71 -10.08 -5.67 -12.23
C PHE A 71 -9.87 -7.13 -11.84
N ALA A 72 -8.62 -7.59 -11.85
CA ALA A 72 -8.27 -8.89 -11.30
C ALA A 72 -7.84 -8.74 -9.83
N ILE A 73 -8.52 -9.47 -8.95
CA ILE A 73 -8.23 -9.52 -7.53
C ILE A 73 -7.93 -10.95 -7.06
N ASN A 74 -7.08 -11.07 -6.04
CA ASN A 74 -6.80 -12.35 -5.41
C ASN A 74 -7.89 -12.71 -4.38
N GLN A 75 -7.77 -13.88 -3.75
CA GLN A 75 -8.73 -14.39 -2.75
C GLN A 75 -8.86 -13.51 -1.48
N PHE A 76 -7.99 -12.53 -1.31
CA PHE A 76 -8.01 -11.56 -0.20
C PHE A 76 -8.59 -10.20 -0.61
N GLY A 77 -9.05 -10.05 -1.85
CA GLY A 77 -9.65 -8.82 -2.36
C GLY A 77 -8.68 -7.74 -2.81
N TYR A 78 -7.46 -8.11 -3.22
CA TYR A 78 -6.42 -7.16 -3.66
C TYR A 78 -5.93 -7.48 -5.06
N SER A 79 -5.69 -6.43 -5.84
CA SER A 79 -5.02 -6.54 -7.14
C SER A 79 -3.52 -6.82 -6.99
N SER A 80 -2.85 -7.15 -8.08
CA SER A 80 -1.39 -7.33 -8.11
C SER A 80 -0.62 -6.03 -7.83
N ALA A 81 -1.24 -4.86 -8.05
CA ALA A 81 -0.71 -3.55 -7.67
C ALA A 81 -0.94 -3.19 -6.19
N GLY A 82 -1.66 -4.06 -5.43
CA GLY A 82 -1.90 -3.88 -4.00
C GLY A 82 -3.13 -3.05 -3.64
N PHE A 83 -3.95 -2.66 -4.61
CA PHE A 83 -5.21 -1.95 -4.35
C PHE A 83 -6.30 -2.91 -3.92
N SER A 84 -7.10 -2.50 -2.93
CA SER A 84 -8.29 -3.26 -2.52
C SER A 84 -9.40 -3.19 -3.58
N ALA A 85 -10.28 -4.18 -3.57
CA ALA A 85 -11.46 -4.21 -4.43
C ALA A 85 -12.30 -2.93 -4.29
N ARG A 86 -12.49 -2.44 -3.06
CA ARG A 86 -13.21 -1.19 -2.77
C ARG A 86 -12.54 0.00 -3.45
N LYS A 87 -11.23 0.16 -3.28
CA LYS A 87 -10.47 1.28 -3.84
C LYS A 87 -10.55 1.32 -5.37
N LEU A 88 -10.44 0.15 -6.01
CA LEU A 88 -10.54 0.03 -7.47
C LEU A 88 -11.93 0.47 -7.98
N ILE A 89 -13.01 0.08 -7.30
CA ILE A 89 -14.37 0.51 -7.66
C ILE A 89 -14.54 2.00 -7.42
N GLU A 90 -14.11 2.55 -6.29
CA GLU A 90 -14.17 3.99 -5.99
C GLU A 90 -13.41 4.85 -7.03
N GLU A 91 -12.31 4.35 -7.58
CA GLU A 91 -11.58 5.03 -8.66
C GLU A 91 -12.33 4.95 -10.00
N ALA A 92 -12.89 3.78 -10.33
CA ALA A 92 -13.71 3.62 -11.51
C ALA A 92 -14.99 4.47 -11.48
N GLU A 93 -15.64 4.61 -10.31
CA GLU A 93 -16.82 5.45 -10.12
C GLU A 93 -16.55 6.93 -10.43
N LYS A 94 -15.37 7.44 -10.09
CA LYS A 94 -14.98 8.84 -10.32
C LYS A 94 -14.72 9.17 -11.79
N ASN A 95 -14.44 8.16 -12.62
CA ASN A 95 -14.14 8.35 -14.04
C ASN A 95 -15.45 8.39 -14.83
N SER A 96 -15.80 9.55 -15.39
CA SER A 96 -17.07 9.78 -16.13
C SER A 96 -17.17 9.02 -17.45
N TYR A 97 -16.08 8.49 -17.99
CA TYR A 97 -16.01 7.74 -19.23
C TYR A 97 -16.22 6.23 -19.02
N ILE A 98 -16.35 5.76 -17.80
CA ILE A 98 -16.63 4.36 -17.47
C ILE A 98 -18.14 4.21 -17.25
N ASP A 99 -18.80 3.30 -17.95
CA ASP A 99 -20.22 2.99 -17.83
C ASP A 99 -20.47 1.81 -16.89
N ALA A 100 -19.58 0.83 -16.90
CA ALA A 100 -19.63 -0.35 -16.04
C ALA A 100 -18.25 -0.63 -15.43
N CYS A 101 -18.24 -1.07 -14.17
CA CYS A 101 -17.01 -1.50 -13.51
C CYS A 101 -17.24 -2.79 -12.71
N GLY A 102 -16.16 -3.49 -12.40
CA GLY A 102 -16.27 -4.72 -11.62
C GLY A 102 -15.04 -5.58 -11.65
N PHE A 103 -15.23 -6.90 -11.61
CA PHE A 103 -14.13 -7.84 -11.44
C PHE A 103 -14.23 -9.03 -12.37
N ASN A 104 -13.09 -9.43 -12.92
CA ASN A 104 -12.96 -10.68 -13.66
C ASN A 104 -11.72 -11.46 -13.24
N CYS A 105 -11.68 -12.74 -13.56
CA CYS A 105 -10.54 -13.60 -13.30
C CYS A 105 -10.10 -13.67 -11.82
N GLY A 106 -8.86 -14.04 -11.55
CA GLY A 106 -8.24 -14.05 -10.21
C GLY A 106 -8.75 -15.14 -9.26
N VAL A 107 -10.06 -15.27 -9.10
CA VAL A 107 -10.72 -16.18 -8.16
C VAL A 107 -11.92 -16.90 -8.75
N GLY A 108 -12.33 -18.01 -8.12
CA GLY A 108 -13.56 -18.73 -8.47
C GLY A 108 -14.83 -18.03 -7.90
N PRO A 109 -16.04 -18.48 -8.31
CA PRO A 109 -17.28 -17.75 -8.07
C PRO A 109 -17.60 -17.55 -6.57
N GLY A 110 -17.34 -18.56 -5.74
CA GLY A 110 -17.65 -18.46 -4.30
C GLY A 110 -16.78 -17.46 -3.54
N HIS A 111 -15.51 -17.29 -3.92
CA HIS A 111 -14.66 -16.23 -3.37
C HIS A 111 -15.05 -14.86 -3.94
N MET A 112 -15.28 -14.79 -5.25
CA MET A 112 -15.72 -13.56 -5.90
C MET A 112 -16.97 -13.00 -5.22
N LYS A 113 -18.01 -13.85 -4.98
CA LYS A 113 -19.23 -13.44 -4.29
C LYS A 113 -18.94 -12.79 -2.93
N LYS A 114 -18.11 -13.42 -2.09
CA LYS A 114 -17.76 -12.90 -0.76
C LYS A 114 -17.07 -11.53 -0.83
N LEU A 115 -16.21 -11.34 -1.83
CA LEU A 115 -15.43 -10.12 -1.99
C LEU A 115 -16.27 -8.94 -2.51
N VAL A 116 -17.21 -9.21 -3.43
CA VAL A 116 -17.92 -8.13 -4.14
C VAL A 116 -19.33 -7.84 -3.60
N GLN A 117 -19.91 -8.74 -2.81
CA GLN A 117 -21.30 -8.61 -2.33
C GLN A 117 -21.57 -7.28 -1.61
N SER A 118 -20.60 -6.76 -0.87
CA SER A 118 -20.71 -5.45 -0.20
C SER A 118 -20.50 -4.25 -1.13
N LEU A 119 -20.05 -4.47 -2.38
CA LEU A 119 -19.74 -3.42 -3.35
C LEU A 119 -20.83 -3.24 -4.41
N ILE A 120 -21.56 -4.30 -4.74
CA ILE A 120 -22.59 -4.31 -5.80
C ILE A 120 -23.66 -3.22 -5.62
N ASN A 121 -24.09 -2.94 -4.41
CA ASN A 121 -25.18 -2.01 -4.12
C ASN A 121 -24.72 -0.56 -3.85
N ARG A 122 -23.44 -0.25 -4.00
CA ARG A 122 -22.87 1.08 -3.70
C ARG A 122 -22.65 1.93 -4.94
N ASN A 123 -22.88 1.37 -6.13
CA ASN A 123 -22.43 1.93 -7.39
C ASN A 123 -23.58 2.53 -8.20
N ASP A 124 -23.37 3.74 -8.73
CA ASP A 124 -24.28 4.37 -9.70
C ASP A 124 -24.07 3.84 -11.12
N LYS A 125 -22.99 3.11 -11.38
CA LYS A 125 -22.64 2.47 -12.66
C LYS A 125 -23.12 1.02 -12.69
N TYR A 126 -23.14 0.41 -13.86
CA TYR A 126 -23.36 -1.03 -13.98
C TYR A 126 -22.23 -1.81 -13.29
N PHE A 127 -22.56 -2.89 -12.62
CA PHE A 127 -21.60 -3.73 -11.91
C PHE A 127 -21.39 -5.07 -12.62
N ALA A 128 -20.13 -5.34 -13.03
CA ALA A 128 -19.76 -6.51 -13.82
C ALA A 128 -19.02 -7.57 -12.98
N VAL A 129 -19.42 -8.85 -13.05
CA VAL A 129 -18.79 -9.96 -12.32
C VAL A 129 -18.58 -11.17 -13.22
N LEU A 130 -17.29 -11.47 -13.53
CA LEU A 130 -16.90 -12.55 -14.42
C LEU A 130 -15.80 -13.44 -13.77
N PRO A 131 -16.13 -14.30 -12.79
CA PRO A 131 -15.15 -15.13 -12.12
C PRO A 131 -14.63 -16.27 -12.99
N ASN A 132 -13.54 -16.89 -12.57
CA ASN A 132 -13.07 -18.17 -13.13
C ASN A 132 -14.05 -19.30 -12.79
N ALA A 133 -14.01 -20.37 -13.57
CA ALA A 133 -14.79 -21.59 -13.27
C ALA A 133 -14.46 -22.19 -11.89
N GLY A 134 -13.22 -21.97 -11.43
CA GLY A 134 -12.65 -22.41 -10.15
C GLY A 134 -11.21 -21.96 -10.04
N TYR A 135 -10.42 -22.64 -9.21
CA TYR A 135 -8.97 -22.39 -9.13
C TYR A 135 -8.21 -23.30 -10.09
N PRO A 136 -7.27 -22.74 -10.87
CA PRO A 136 -6.45 -23.57 -11.74
C PRO A 136 -5.45 -24.42 -10.93
N GLN A 137 -5.23 -25.66 -11.38
CA GLN A 137 -4.09 -26.46 -10.98
C GLN A 137 -2.99 -26.35 -12.04
N VAL A 138 -1.74 -26.35 -11.61
CA VAL A 138 -0.62 -26.36 -12.55
C VAL A 138 -0.17 -27.81 -12.75
N VAL A 139 -0.52 -28.39 -13.89
CA VAL A 139 -0.13 -29.76 -14.27
C VAL A 139 0.83 -29.70 -15.44
N SER A 140 2.06 -30.16 -15.24
CA SER A 140 3.12 -30.14 -16.27
C SER A 140 3.35 -28.73 -16.89
N GLY A 141 3.29 -27.67 -16.07
CA GLY A 141 3.50 -26.28 -16.52
C GLY A 141 2.32 -25.66 -17.27
N ARG A 142 1.16 -26.32 -17.32
CA ARG A 142 -0.08 -25.79 -17.90
C ARG A 142 -1.12 -25.59 -16.80
N MET A 143 -1.90 -24.51 -16.91
CA MET A 143 -3.07 -24.32 -16.07
C MET A 143 -4.19 -25.27 -16.53
N VAL A 144 -4.70 -26.08 -15.61
CA VAL A 144 -5.80 -27.01 -15.85
C VAL A 144 -6.90 -26.68 -14.81
N PHE A 145 -8.14 -26.64 -15.26
CA PHE A 145 -9.31 -26.45 -14.41
C PHE A 145 -10.01 -27.81 -14.30
N ASP A 146 -9.63 -28.61 -13.30
CA ASP A 146 -10.23 -29.89 -13.02
C ASP A 146 -11.38 -29.81 -12.03
N ASP A 147 -12.31 -30.75 -12.08
CA ASP A 147 -13.45 -30.90 -11.17
C ASP A 147 -14.39 -29.70 -11.05
N ASN A 148 -14.45 -28.89 -12.09
CA ASN A 148 -15.33 -27.72 -12.11
C ASN A 148 -16.79 -28.12 -12.23
N ASN A 149 -17.65 -27.49 -11.42
CA ASN A 149 -19.07 -27.79 -11.36
C ASN A 149 -19.89 -26.62 -11.93
N ALA A 150 -20.41 -26.78 -13.16
CA ALA A 150 -21.21 -25.75 -13.81
C ALA A 150 -22.53 -25.48 -13.06
N ALA A 151 -23.07 -26.44 -12.33
CA ALA A 151 -24.26 -26.22 -11.51
C ALA A 151 -23.95 -25.38 -10.26
N TYR A 152 -22.82 -25.59 -9.61
CA TYR A 152 -22.34 -24.74 -8.52
C TYR A 152 -22.05 -23.33 -9.01
N PHE A 153 -21.34 -23.20 -10.13
CA PHE A 153 -21.05 -21.91 -10.75
C PHE A 153 -22.33 -21.14 -11.03
N SER A 154 -23.29 -21.77 -11.74
CA SER A 154 -24.55 -21.11 -12.10
C SER A 154 -25.39 -20.72 -10.88
N GLN A 155 -25.32 -21.46 -9.76
CA GLN A 155 -26.00 -21.10 -8.52
C GLN A 155 -25.40 -19.82 -7.93
N ILE A 156 -24.08 -19.72 -7.83
CA ILE A 156 -23.41 -18.53 -7.30
C ILE A 156 -23.66 -17.29 -8.19
N MET A 157 -23.65 -17.49 -9.52
CA MET A 157 -23.94 -16.39 -10.46
C MET A 157 -25.40 -15.94 -10.37
N HIS A 158 -26.34 -16.84 -10.10
CA HIS A 158 -27.72 -16.48 -9.79
C HIS A 158 -27.79 -15.62 -8.53
N ASP A 159 -27.13 -16.01 -7.45
CA ASP A 159 -27.13 -15.26 -6.21
C ASP A 159 -26.52 -13.84 -6.41
N LEU A 160 -25.41 -13.74 -7.19
CA LEU A 160 -24.79 -12.46 -7.53
C LEU A 160 -25.72 -11.55 -8.36
N ALA A 161 -26.47 -12.14 -9.28
CA ALA A 161 -27.49 -11.40 -10.04
C ALA A 161 -28.64 -10.93 -9.14
N GLU A 162 -29.10 -11.75 -8.18
CA GLU A 162 -30.08 -11.33 -7.16
C GLU A 162 -29.56 -10.22 -6.27
N ASP A 163 -28.26 -10.27 -5.91
CA ASP A 163 -27.58 -9.25 -5.12
C ASP A 163 -27.38 -7.93 -5.88
N GLY A 164 -27.61 -7.92 -7.21
CA GLY A 164 -27.62 -6.70 -8.05
C GLY A 164 -26.47 -6.56 -9.03
N ALA A 165 -25.73 -7.64 -9.34
CA ALA A 165 -24.78 -7.61 -10.45
C ALA A 165 -25.51 -7.48 -11.79
N ASP A 166 -25.20 -6.43 -12.58
CA ASP A 166 -25.88 -6.09 -13.82
C ASP A 166 -25.31 -6.88 -15.02
N ILE A 167 -24.01 -7.13 -15.03
CA ILE A 167 -23.30 -7.88 -16.08
C ILE A 167 -22.65 -9.10 -15.45
N ILE A 168 -23.08 -10.28 -15.85
CA ILE A 168 -22.56 -11.54 -15.34
C ILE A 168 -22.01 -12.40 -16.46
N GLY A 169 -20.96 -13.15 -16.17
CA GLY A 169 -20.30 -14.01 -17.15
C GLY A 169 -19.29 -14.92 -16.51
N GLY A 170 -18.34 -15.40 -17.29
CA GLY A 170 -17.27 -16.24 -16.82
C GLY A 170 -15.95 -15.90 -17.50
N CYS A 171 -14.85 -16.15 -16.80
CA CYS A 171 -13.50 -15.97 -17.29
C CYS A 171 -12.81 -17.35 -17.44
N CYS A 172 -11.57 -17.48 -17.01
CA CYS A 172 -10.75 -18.68 -17.20
C CYS A 172 -11.44 -19.99 -16.74
N GLY A 173 -11.38 -21.01 -17.60
CA GLY A 173 -11.96 -22.33 -17.33
C GLY A 173 -13.46 -22.46 -17.55
N THR A 174 -14.20 -21.38 -17.80
CA THR A 174 -15.62 -21.46 -18.16
C THR A 174 -15.79 -21.94 -19.60
N THR A 175 -16.78 -22.79 -19.83
CA THR A 175 -17.12 -23.36 -21.12
C THR A 175 -18.56 -22.95 -21.53
N PRO A 176 -19.00 -23.17 -22.77
CA PRO A 176 -20.36 -22.89 -23.17
C PRO A 176 -21.42 -23.52 -22.26
N GLU A 177 -21.11 -24.65 -21.63
CA GLU A 177 -22.04 -25.31 -20.69
C GLU A 177 -22.23 -24.49 -19.42
N TYR A 178 -21.18 -23.86 -18.88
CA TYR A 178 -21.28 -22.95 -17.74
C TYR A 178 -22.19 -21.76 -18.05
N ILE A 179 -21.97 -21.14 -19.20
CA ILE A 179 -22.75 -19.99 -19.64
C ILE A 179 -24.21 -20.40 -19.87
N ARG A 180 -24.45 -21.55 -20.52
CA ARG A 180 -25.79 -22.05 -20.76
C ARG A 180 -26.57 -22.28 -19.44
N GLN A 181 -25.95 -22.94 -18.46
CA GLN A 181 -26.59 -23.17 -17.17
C GLN A 181 -26.83 -21.88 -16.39
N MET A 182 -25.86 -20.96 -16.42
CA MET A 182 -25.99 -19.62 -15.81
C MET A 182 -27.19 -18.88 -16.41
N VAL A 183 -27.25 -18.73 -17.73
CA VAL A 183 -28.34 -18.02 -18.41
C VAL A 183 -29.71 -18.62 -18.08
N LEU A 184 -29.83 -19.96 -18.11
CA LEU A 184 -31.08 -20.62 -17.75
C LEU A 184 -31.49 -20.36 -16.30
N LYS A 185 -30.53 -20.24 -15.38
CA LYS A 185 -30.79 -20.07 -13.97
C LYS A 185 -31.07 -18.63 -13.58
N THR A 186 -30.57 -17.67 -14.34
CA THR A 186 -30.73 -16.23 -14.07
C THR A 186 -31.88 -15.60 -14.88
N ALA A 187 -32.57 -16.36 -15.73
CA ALA A 187 -33.59 -15.83 -16.64
C ALA A 187 -34.74 -15.09 -15.93
N ASP A 188 -35.08 -15.50 -14.71
CA ASP A 188 -36.20 -14.94 -13.95
C ASP A 188 -35.73 -14.03 -12.80
N VAL A 189 -34.45 -13.67 -12.74
CA VAL A 189 -33.91 -12.81 -11.67
C VAL A 189 -34.42 -11.39 -11.83
N VAL A 190 -35.08 -10.88 -10.79
CA VAL A 190 -35.47 -9.46 -10.67
C VAL A 190 -34.47 -8.78 -9.73
N HIS A 191 -33.76 -7.77 -10.23
CA HIS A 191 -32.78 -7.03 -9.44
C HIS A 191 -33.39 -6.40 -8.19
N LYS A 192 -32.84 -6.69 -7.02
CA LYS A 192 -33.10 -5.98 -5.78
C LYS A 192 -32.23 -4.70 -5.73
N LYS A 193 -32.51 -3.71 -6.56
CA LYS A 193 -31.91 -2.37 -6.37
C LYS A 193 -32.51 -1.76 -5.10
N ASN A 194 -31.67 -1.43 -4.13
CA ASN A 194 -31.93 -0.72 -2.88
C ASN A 194 -32.32 -1.56 -1.67
N ALA A 195 -31.38 -2.24 -1.05
CA ALA A 195 -31.35 -2.31 0.39
C ALA A 195 -30.16 -1.47 0.85
N SER A 196 -30.41 -0.29 1.39
CA SER A 196 -29.44 0.44 2.18
C SER A 196 -28.98 -0.48 3.30
N ILE A 197 -27.74 -0.93 3.23
CA ILE A 197 -27.10 -1.61 4.37
C ILE A 197 -26.93 -0.50 5.41
N GLU A 198 -27.78 -0.50 6.43
CA GLU A 198 -27.53 0.27 7.65
C GLU A 198 -26.21 -0.27 8.22
N GLU A 199 -25.14 0.52 8.07
CA GLU A 199 -23.90 0.26 8.81
C GLU A 199 -24.25 0.34 10.30
N GLU A 200 -24.06 -0.76 11.04
CA GLU A 200 -24.06 -0.71 12.50
C GLU A 200 -23.01 0.34 12.91
N ILE A 201 -23.50 1.46 13.44
CA ILE A 201 -22.68 2.53 13.98
C ILE A 201 -22.09 2.03 15.32
N THR A 202 -21.06 1.21 15.24
CA THR A 202 -20.15 1.08 16.37
C THR A 202 -19.38 2.40 16.48
N GLU A 203 -19.25 2.95 17.69
CA GLU A 203 -18.40 4.15 17.90
C GLU A 203 -16.98 3.83 17.42
N LYS A 204 -16.66 4.30 16.21
CA LYS A 204 -15.35 4.09 15.60
C LYS A 204 -14.36 5.05 16.25
N LYS A 205 -13.29 4.54 16.86
CA LYS A 205 -12.17 5.38 17.26
C LYS A 205 -11.60 6.06 16.02
N THR A 206 -11.30 7.35 16.12
CA THR A 206 -10.64 8.07 15.01
C THR A 206 -9.13 7.85 15.06
N ALA A 207 -8.45 8.10 13.95
CA ALA A 207 -6.98 8.07 13.89
C ALA A 207 -6.34 8.97 14.99
N ASN A 208 -6.96 10.08 15.35
CA ASN A 208 -6.49 10.93 16.44
C ASN A 208 -6.59 10.26 17.82
N ASP A 209 -7.49 9.30 18.01
CA ASP A 209 -7.73 8.67 19.31
C ASP A 209 -6.65 7.65 19.70
N VAL A 210 -5.93 7.10 18.73
CA VAL A 210 -4.87 6.08 18.93
C VAL A 210 -3.47 6.62 18.67
N SER A 211 -3.33 7.88 18.28
CA SER A 211 -2.04 8.47 17.91
C SER A 211 -1.13 8.69 19.12
N PHE A 212 0.18 8.46 18.92
CA PHE A 212 1.21 8.70 19.94
C PHE A 212 1.30 10.17 20.41
N TYR A 213 0.70 11.10 19.68
CA TYR A 213 0.66 12.53 19.99
C TYR A 213 -0.67 12.99 20.63
N LYS A 214 -1.66 12.11 20.81
CA LYS A 214 -2.93 12.47 21.45
C LYS A 214 -2.72 12.99 22.87
N GLY A 215 -3.36 14.10 23.21
CA GLY A 215 -3.28 14.73 24.51
C GLY A 215 -1.93 15.39 24.80
N LYS A 216 -1.08 15.53 23.80
CA LYS A 216 0.25 16.14 23.91
C LYS A 216 0.38 17.39 23.02
N GLU A 217 -0.74 17.96 22.61
CA GLU A 217 -0.80 19.17 21.81
C GLU A 217 -0.20 20.35 22.60
N GLY A 218 0.56 21.18 21.91
CA GLY A 218 1.17 22.38 22.50
C GLY A 218 2.53 22.16 23.17
N ARG A 219 3.08 20.94 23.22
CA ARG A 219 4.45 20.67 23.65
C ARG A 219 5.26 19.92 22.58
N LYS A 220 6.57 20.01 22.69
CA LYS A 220 7.47 19.19 21.84
C LYS A 220 7.44 17.74 22.32
N LEU A 221 7.42 16.81 21.37
CA LEU A 221 7.52 15.39 21.63
C LEU A 221 8.96 14.91 21.46
N ILE A 222 9.36 13.96 22.28
CA ILE A 222 10.69 13.34 22.22
C ILE A 222 10.50 11.90 21.78
N ALA A 223 11.04 11.58 20.60
CA ALA A 223 11.15 10.23 20.08
C ALA A 223 12.61 9.78 20.12
N VAL A 224 12.86 8.55 20.59
CA VAL A 224 14.22 7.98 20.62
C VAL A 224 14.24 6.70 19.79
N GLU A 225 15.21 6.60 18.88
CA GLU A 225 15.41 5.40 18.08
C GLU A 225 16.32 4.41 18.80
N LEU A 226 15.83 3.20 19.02
CA LEU A 226 16.55 2.08 19.58
C LEU A 226 16.70 0.98 18.51
N ALA A 227 17.91 0.77 18.02
CA ALA A 227 18.17 -0.25 17.02
C ALA A 227 18.04 -1.65 17.60
N PRO A 228 17.18 -2.54 17.05
CA PRO A 228 17.07 -3.93 17.50
C PRO A 228 18.44 -4.63 17.48
N PRO A 229 18.68 -5.62 18.36
CA PRO A 229 19.98 -6.28 18.48
C PRO A 229 20.35 -7.08 17.22
N LEU A 230 21.65 -7.26 16.99
CA LEU A 230 22.20 -8.11 15.92
C LEU A 230 22.20 -9.60 16.31
N GLY A 231 22.06 -9.92 17.57
CA GLY A 231 22.03 -11.26 18.14
C GLY A 231 20.78 -11.50 18.98
N ILE A 232 20.84 -12.46 19.85
CA ILE A 232 19.71 -12.87 20.71
C ILE A 232 19.69 -12.16 22.08
N ASP A 233 20.74 -11.41 22.41
CA ASP A 233 20.86 -10.66 23.65
C ASP A 233 20.17 -9.29 23.50
N ASP A 234 19.14 -9.07 24.28
CA ASP A 234 18.34 -7.85 24.30
C ASP A 234 18.44 -7.04 25.60
N GLU A 235 19.32 -7.43 26.53
CA GLU A 235 19.49 -6.77 27.85
C GLU A 235 19.74 -5.27 27.66
N LYS A 236 20.68 -4.90 26.79
CA LYS A 236 21.04 -3.50 26.53
C LYS A 236 19.90 -2.64 25.98
N ILE A 237 19.08 -3.20 25.11
CA ILE A 237 17.95 -2.45 24.53
C ILE A 237 16.83 -2.31 25.56
N MET A 238 16.63 -3.31 26.40
CA MET A 238 15.65 -3.26 27.49
C MET A 238 16.07 -2.25 28.57
N ASP A 239 17.35 -2.26 29.00
CA ASP A 239 17.90 -1.26 29.93
C ASP A 239 17.76 0.16 29.39
N ALA A 240 18.08 0.36 28.10
CA ALA A 240 17.89 1.64 27.44
C ALA A 240 16.40 2.05 27.43
N ALA A 241 15.49 1.13 27.17
CA ALA A 241 14.05 1.43 27.12
C ALA A 241 13.54 1.87 28.52
N PHE A 242 13.96 1.21 29.60
CA PHE A 242 13.61 1.64 30.95
C PHE A 242 14.19 3.01 31.29
N LEU A 243 15.45 3.27 30.93
CA LEU A 243 16.08 4.56 31.12
C LEU A 243 15.33 5.67 30.36
N MET A 244 14.92 5.42 29.11
CA MET A 244 14.15 6.39 28.31
C MET A 244 12.78 6.67 28.94
N LYS A 245 12.12 5.65 29.50
CA LYS A 245 10.88 5.81 30.24
C LYS A 245 11.05 6.75 31.44
N GLU A 246 12.07 6.52 32.26
CA GLU A 246 12.39 7.36 33.41
C GLU A 246 12.76 8.81 33.00
N SER A 247 13.38 8.97 31.84
CA SER A 247 13.77 10.26 31.28
C SER A 247 12.62 11.02 30.63
N GLY A 248 11.40 10.48 30.60
CA GLY A 248 10.21 11.14 30.07
C GLY A 248 10.14 11.17 28.53
N VAL A 249 10.77 10.22 27.85
CA VAL A 249 10.65 10.04 26.39
C VAL A 249 9.21 9.65 26.03
N ASP A 250 8.66 10.22 24.96
CA ASP A 250 7.27 10.02 24.57
C ASP A 250 7.01 8.75 23.75
N VAL A 251 7.96 8.40 22.89
CA VAL A 251 7.84 7.24 21.98
C VAL A 251 9.22 6.66 21.66
N LEU A 252 9.30 5.34 21.64
CA LEU A 252 10.49 4.62 21.18
C LEU A 252 10.28 4.12 19.76
N THR A 253 11.25 4.33 18.88
CA THR A 253 11.19 3.87 17.50
C THR A 253 12.21 2.76 17.25
N PHE A 254 11.86 1.82 16.37
CA PHE A 254 12.67 0.61 16.11
C PHE A 254 12.88 0.45 14.61
N PRO A 255 14.10 0.69 14.09
CA PRO A 255 14.36 0.57 12.65
C PRO A 255 14.30 -0.87 12.16
N ASP A 256 13.75 -1.09 10.96
CA ASP A 256 13.63 -2.39 10.30
C ASP A 256 14.87 -2.69 9.46
N SER A 257 15.81 -3.44 10.01
CA SER A 257 17.05 -3.89 9.34
C SER A 257 17.76 -2.78 8.56
N PRO A 258 18.16 -1.68 9.22
CA PRO A 258 18.79 -0.52 8.59
C PRO A 258 20.03 -0.92 7.81
N SER A 259 20.31 -0.21 6.73
CA SER A 259 21.41 -0.50 5.79
C SER A 259 21.41 -1.93 5.23
N GLY A 260 20.28 -2.61 5.22
CA GLY A 260 20.14 -3.98 4.72
C GLY A 260 20.89 -5.03 5.55
N ARG A 261 21.16 -4.74 6.82
CA ARG A 261 21.80 -5.69 7.76
C ARG A 261 20.72 -6.34 8.63
N THR A 262 20.75 -7.66 8.71
CA THR A 262 19.82 -8.43 9.56
C THR A 262 19.92 -8.01 11.01
N ARG A 263 18.79 -7.70 11.62
CA ARG A 263 18.60 -7.45 13.05
C ARG A 263 17.36 -8.19 13.52
N ALA A 264 17.14 -8.23 14.83
CA ALA A 264 15.86 -8.71 15.36
C ALA A 264 14.71 -7.90 14.74
N ASP A 265 13.54 -8.54 14.54
CA ASP A 265 12.37 -7.91 13.91
C ASP A 265 11.92 -6.67 14.70
N SER A 266 11.70 -5.56 14.00
CA SER A 266 11.36 -4.27 14.59
C SER A 266 10.04 -4.30 15.37
N ILE A 267 9.03 -5.02 14.86
CA ILE A 267 7.71 -5.12 15.48
C ILE A 267 7.76 -6.02 16.73
N LEU A 268 8.43 -7.17 16.64
CA LEU A 268 8.58 -8.06 17.80
C LEU A 268 9.36 -7.40 18.93
N MET A 269 10.39 -6.61 18.62
CA MET A 269 11.10 -5.84 19.65
C MET A 269 10.25 -4.71 20.22
N ALA A 270 9.51 -4.00 19.37
CA ALA A 270 8.58 -2.96 19.81
C ALA A 270 7.49 -3.54 20.72
N GLU A 271 6.92 -4.69 20.38
CA GLU A 271 5.93 -5.40 21.21
C GLU A 271 6.52 -5.75 22.57
N LYS A 272 7.69 -6.40 22.60
CA LYS A 272 8.35 -6.75 23.86
C LYS A 272 8.59 -5.53 24.75
N VAL A 273 9.16 -4.46 24.18
CA VAL A 273 9.43 -3.22 24.92
C VAL A 273 8.13 -2.57 25.40
N SER A 274 7.10 -2.49 24.56
CA SER A 274 5.80 -1.91 24.96
C SER A 274 5.17 -2.69 26.10
N ARG A 275 5.14 -4.01 26.01
CA ARG A 275 4.58 -4.90 27.04
C ARG A 275 5.32 -4.80 28.37
N GLU A 276 6.65 -4.76 28.37
CA GLU A 276 7.46 -4.76 29.59
C GLU A 276 7.60 -3.37 30.21
N THR A 277 7.61 -2.32 29.40
CA THR A 277 7.78 -0.94 29.90
C THR A 277 6.49 -0.14 29.98
N GLY A 278 5.46 -0.49 29.21
CA GLY A 278 4.25 0.32 29.03
C GLY A 278 4.47 1.58 28.18
N MET A 279 5.61 1.72 27.51
CA MET A 279 5.89 2.87 26.66
C MET A 279 5.17 2.76 25.31
N CYS A 280 4.83 3.91 24.75
CA CYS A 280 4.41 4.00 23.36
C CYS A 280 5.57 3.66 22.43
N VAL A 281 5.32 2.84 21.43
CA VAL A 281 6.33 2.36 20.47
C VAL A 281 5.91 2.64 19.04
N MET A 282 6.89 2.78 18.17
CA MET A 282 6.72 3.03 16.74
C MET A 282 7.76 2.22 15.95
N PRO A 283 7.49 0.95 15.65
CA PRO A 283 8.38 0.20 14.78
C PRO A 283 8.33 0.77 13.35
N HIS A 284 9.48 0.67 12.66
CA HIS A 284 9.54 0.92 11.23
C HIS A 284 9.09 -0.34 10.49
N ILE A 285 8.45 -0.16 9.36
CA ILE A 285 8.08 -1.24 8.43
C ILE A 285 8.64 -0.92 7.04
N CYS A 286 9.40 -1.86 6.48
CA CYS A 286 10.21 -1.70 5.28
C CYS A 286 9.67 -2.56 4.14
N CYS A 287 9.57 -1.99 2.93
CA CYS A 287 9.11 -2.69 1.73
C CYS A 287 10.15 -3.65 1.12
N ARG A 288 11.43 -3.58 1.54
CA ARG A 288 12.54 -4.27 0.90
C ARG A 288 12.45 -5.80 0.94
N ASP A 289 12.07 -6.36 2.10
CA ASP A 289 12.31 -7.77 2.41
C ASP A 289 11.03 -8.62 2.37
N LYS A 290 9.85 -8.00 2.23
CA LYS A 290 8.55 -8.65 2.43
C LYS A 290 7.61 -8.38 1.25
N ASN A 291 6.83 -9.39 0.88
CA ASN A 291 5.74 -9.21 -0.07
C ASN A 291 4.44 -8.72 0.62
N ALA A 292 3.41 -8.42 -0.16
CA ALA A 292 2.13 -7.91 0.34
C ALA A 292 1.51 -8.80 1.42
N ILE A 293 1.56 -10.13 1.25
CA ILE A 293 0.99 -11.08 2.19
C ILE A 293 1.71 -10.98 3.54
N ALA A 294 3.04 -11.00 3.52
CA ALA A 294 3.85 -10.91 4.73
C ALA A 294 3.65 -9.57 5.47
N MET A 295 3.60 -8.45 4.73
CA MET A 295 3.36 -7.13 5.31
C MET A 295 1.99 -7.01 5.97
N ARG A 296 0.93 -7.49 5.31
CA ARG A 296 -0.42 -7.47 5.86
C ARG A 296 -0.55 -8.37 7.08
N SER A 297 0.02 -9.58 7.04
CA SER A 297 0.07 -10.51 8.18
C SER A 297 0.79 -9.88 9.37
N GLN A 298 1.89 -9.17 9.11
CA GLN A 298 2.67 -8.51 10.14
C GLN A 298 1.90 -7.32 10.76
N LEU A 299 1.20 -6.52 9.96
CA LEU A 299 0.34 -5.43 10.44
C LEU A 299 -0.83 -5.95 11.29
N LEU A 300 -1.48 -7.05 10.86
CA LEU A 300 -2.54 -7.69 11.65
C LEU A 300 -1.99 -8.20 12.99
N GLY A 301 -0.85 -8.89 12.97
CA GLY A 301 -0.19 -9.38 14.19
C GLY A 301 0.23 -8.25 15.13
N ALA A 302 0.74 -7.15 14.59
CA ALA A 302 1.10 -5.96 15.36
C ALA A 302 -0.14 -5.34 16.03
N HIS A 303 -1.21 -5.15 15.28
CA HIS A 303 -2.46 -4.57 15.79
C HIS A 303 -3.10 -5.43 16.89
N ILE A 304 -3.09 -6.76 16.77
CA ILE A 304 -3.55 -7.70 17.80
C ILE A 304 -2.76 -7.54 19.11
N ASN A 305 -1.50 -7.08 19.02
CA ASN A 305 -0.62 -6.83 20.15
C ASN A 305 -0.52 -5.33 20.51
N ASP A 306 -1.55 -4.54 20.22
CA ASP A 306 -1.67 -3.12 20.55
C ASP A 306 -0.57 -2.21 19.96
N ILE A 307 0.08 -2.64 18.87
CA ILE A 307 1.05 -1.84 18.13
C ILE A 307 0.34 -1.13 16.98
N ASN A 308 0.02 0.14 17.19
CA ASN A 308 -0.84 0.92 16.28
C ASN A 308 -0.16 2.16 15.68
N ASN A 309 1.14 2.36 15.92
CA ASN A 309 1.89 3.48 15.34
C ASN A 309 3.10 2.96 14.57
N PHE A 310 3.26 3.38 13.30
CA PHE A 310 4.32 2.89 12.41
C PHE A 310 5.03 4.01 11.67
N LEU A 311 6.33 3.81 11.41
CA LEU A 311 7.04 4.54 10.35
C LEU A 311 7.16 3.67 9.11
N VAL A 312 6.55 4.09 8.01
CA VAL A 312 6.54 3.37 6.73
C VAL A 312 7.67 3.88 5.84
N ILE A 313 8.57 2.98 5.48
CA ILE A 313 9.74 3.31 4.65
C ILE A 313 9.87 2.35 3.47
N THR A 314 10.44 2.82 2.36
CA THR A 314 10.78 1.94 1.23
C THR A 314 11.87 0.95 1.62
N GLY A 315 12.83 1.39 2.41
CA GLY A 315 14.00 0.62 2.86
C GLY A 315 15.25 0.87 2.01
N ASP A 316 16.40 0.69 2.64
CA ASP A 316 17.70 0.84 2.00
C ASP A 316 17.96 -0.29 1.01
N PRO A 317 18.69 -0.03 -0.08
CA PRO A 317 19.09 -1.09 -1.01
C PRO A 317 19.96 -2.14 -0.31
N ILE A 318 19.85 -3.39 -0.74
CA ILE A 318 20.70 -4.48 -0.26
C ILE A 318 22.17 -4.17 -0.65
N PRO A 319 23.11 -4.28 0.31
CA PRO A 319 24.52 -4.06 0.02
C PRO A 319 25.04 -4.96 -1.11
N SER A 320 25.88 -4.40 -1.98
CA SER A 320 26.37 -5.11 -3.18
C SER A 320 27.06 -6.44 -2.87
N VAL A 321 27.74 -6.52 -1.73
CA VAL A 321 28.47 -7.73 -1.27
C VAL A 321 27.56 -8.94 -1.04
N VAL A 322 26.27 -8.74 -0.69
CA VAL A 322 25.33 -9.82 -0.38
C VAL A 322 24.25 -10.01 -1.44
N ARG A 323 24.21 -9.20 -2.50
CA ARG A 323 23.21 -9.29 -3.58
C ARG A 323 23.18 -10.63 -4.32
N ALA A 324 24.28 -11.38 -4.28
CA ALA A 324 24.35 -12.71 -4.90
C ALA A 324 23.49 -13.75 -4.13
N SER A 325 23.37 -13.58 -2.81
CA SER A 325 22.66 -14.52 -1.92
C SER A 325 21.32 -13.99 -1.40
N VAL A 326 21.12 -12.68 -1.42
CA VAL A 326 19.90 -12.03 -0.92
C VAL A 326 19.27 -11.21 -2.05
N LYS A 327 17.99 -11.47 -2.34
CA LYS A 327 17.20 -10.70 -3.30
C LYS A 327 16.21 -9.82 -2.55
N SER A 328 16.12 -8.55 -2.94
CA SER A 328 15.04 -7.68 -2.50
C SER A 328 13.71 -8.07 -3.14
N VAL A 329 12.64 -7.87 -2.42
CA VAL A 329 11.26 -8.12 -2.89
C VAL A 329 10.67 -6.88 -3.53
N PHE A 330 10.65 -5.75 -2.82
CA PHE A 330 10.10 -4.46 -3.27
C PHE A 330 8.83 -4.59 -4.11
N ASN A 331 7.79 -5.26 -3.58
CA ASN A 331 6.48 -5.29 -4.26
C ASN A 331 5.90 -3.88 -4.39
N PHE A 332 6.23 -2.98 -3.47
CA PHE A 332 5.80 -1.58 -3.45
C PHE A 332 6.94 -0.69 -2.96
N ASP A 333 6.74 0.61 -3.14
CA ASP A 333 7.44 1.64 -2.36
C ASP A 333 6.64 2.00 -1.09
N SER A 334 7.11 3.00 -0.35
CA SER A 334 6.44 3.45 0.88
C SER A 334 5.03 4.00 0.63
N VAL A 335 4.75 4.59 -0.53
CA VAL A 335 3.41 5.11 -0.86
C VAL A 335 2.45 3.96 -1.11
N GLY A 336 2.87 2.94 -1.86
CA GLY A 336 2.07 1.73 -2.08
C GLY A 336 1.74 1.00 -0.78
N LEU A 337 2.70 0.89 0.17
CA LEU A 337 2.42 0.31 1.49
C LEU A 337 1.48 1.19 2.32
N MET A 338 1.60 2.51 2.26
CA MET A 338 0.67 3.44 2.93
C MET A 338 -0.76 3.28 2.40
N ASN A 339 -0.96 3.10 1.10
CA ASN A 339 -2.26 2.81 0.52
C ASN A 339 -2.85 1.51 1.08
N ILE A 340 -2.04 0.43 1.19
CA ILE A 340 -2.47 -0.83 1.81
C ILE A 340 -2.91 -0.62 3.25
N ILE A 341 -2.17 0.14 4.05
CA ILE A 341 -2.55 0.43 5.45
C ILE A 341 -3.83 1.28 5.49
N SER A 342 -3.98 2.25 4.59
CA SER A 342 -5.19 3.06 4.47
C SER A 342 -6.43 2.19 4.21
N ASP A 343 -6.32 1.22 3.29
CA ASP A 343 -7.38 0.27 3.00
C ASP A 343 -7.70 -0.62 4.22
N MET A 344 -6.66 -1.15 4.89
CA MET A 344 -6.83 -1.93 6.13
C MET A 344 -7.50 -1.12 7.25
N ASN A 345 -7.23 0.18 7.33
CA ASN A 345 -7.89 1.09 8.27
C ASN A 345 -9.39 1.24 8.00
N GLN A 346 -9.81 1.12 6.75
CA GLN A 346 -11.23 1.16 6.39
C GLN A 346 -11.94 -0.18 6.61
N GLU A 347 -11.20 -1.28 6.64
CA GLU A 347 -11.71 -2.65 6.73
C GLU A 347 -11.35 -3.31 8.07
N GLN A 348 -10.16 -3.94 8.15
CA GLN A 348 -9.77 -4.75 9.31
C GLN A 348 -9.54 -3.93 10.57
N PHE A 349 -9.09 -2.68 10.44
CA PHE A 349 -8.79 -1.76 11.54
C PHE A 349 -9.83 -0.65 11.71
N ALA A 350 -11.03 -0.80 11.11
CA ALA A 350 -12.06 0.26 11.12
C ALA A 350 -12.49 0.71 12.52
N GLY A 351 -12.41 -0.18 13.52
CA GLY A 351 -12.72 0.12 14.92
C GLY A 351 -11.60 0.84 15.67
N GLU A 352 -10.34 0.60 15.28
CA GLU A 352 -9.14 1.18 15.88
C GLU A 352 -8.04 1.34 14.80
N PRO A 353 -8.03 2.45 14.07
CA PRO A 353 -7.14 2.63 12.92
C PRO A 353 -5.67 2.72 13.32
N VAL A 354 -4.82 2.15 12.48
CA VAL A 354 -3.36 2.26 12.59
C VAL A 354 -2.92 3.65 12.13
N ILE A 355 -2.01 4.24 12.91
CA ILE A 355 -1.35 5.52 12.61
C ILE A 355 -0.01 5.26 11.95
N TYR A 356 0.25 5.96 10.87
CA TYR A 356 1.53 5.84 10.19
C TYR A 356 2.07 7.16 9.67
N GLY A 357 3.38 7.22 9.61
CA GLY A 357 4.14 8.33 9.06
C GLY A 357 5.12 7.88 7.99
N GLY A 358 5.75 8.84 7.36
CA GLY A 358 6.79 8.61 6.36
C GLY A 358 8.11 9.28 6.68
N ALA A 359 9.16 8.93 5.93
CA ALA A 359 10.45 9.60 6.02
C ALA A 359 10.50 10.80 5.06
N ILE A 360 11.20 11.86 5.47
CA ILE A 360 11.60 13.02 4.67
C ILE A 360 13.13 13.00 4.52
N ASN A 361 13.61 13.17 3.30
CA ASN A 361 15.02 13.42 3.01
C ASN A 361 15.18 14.89 2.57
N GLN A 362 15.35 15.79 3.54
CA GLN A 362 15.53 17.22 3.31
C GLN A 362 16.83 17.54 2.56
N GLY A 363 17.85 16.67 2.67
CA GLY A 363 19.13 16.80 1.97
C GLY A 363 19.10 16.37 0.49
N ARG A 364 17.93 15.97 -0.06
CA ARG A 364 17.85 15.56 -1.46
C ARG A 364 18.20 16.71 -2.41
N VAL A 365 19.01 16.42 -3.44
CA VAL A 365 19.46 17.39 -4.45
C VAL A 365 18.27 18.10 -5.11
N ASN A 366 17.24 17.36 -5.52
CA ASN A 366 16.02 17.94 -6.06
C ASN A 366 14.95 18.05 -4.98
N PHE A 367 14.90 19.19 -4.30
CA PHE A 367 13.96 19.48 -3.23
C PHE A 367 12.48 19.44 -3.69
N LYS A 368 12.19 19.89 -4.90
CA LYS A 368 10.81 19.87 -5.42
C LYS A 368 10.25 18.44 -5.51
N VAL A 369 11.10 17.49 -5.91
CA VAL A 369 10.72 16.07 -5.95
C VAL A 369 10.42 15.55 -4.54
N GLU A 370 11.20 15.96 -3.52
CA GLU A 370 10.94 15.54 -2.15
C GLU A 370 9.64 16.14 -1.61
N LEU A 371 9.35 17.40 -1.89
CA LEU A 371 8.10 18.03 -1.54
C LEU A 371 6.87 17.31 -2.14
N GLU A 372 6.93 16.95 -3.42
CA GLU A 372 5.85 16.19 -4.07
C GLU A 372 5.71 14.76 -3.48
N ARG A 373 6.81 14.14 -3.08
CA ARG A 373 6.77 12.85 -2.36
C ARG A 373 6.08 12.96 -1.00
N VAL A 374 6.32 14.04 -0.27
CA VAL A 374 5.62 14.31 1.00
C VAL A 374 4.12 14.45 0.76
N LYS A 375 3.69 15.22 -0.24
CA LYS A 375 2.28 15.37 -0.61
C LYS A 375 1.63 14.02 -0.93
N LYS A 376 2.25 13.21 -1.80
CA LYS A 376 1.76 11.87 -2.14
C LYS A 376 1.63 10.94 -0.93
N LYS A 377 2.56 11.01 0.02
CA LYS A 377 2.46 10.23 1.26
C LYS A 377 1.30 10.71 2.14
N MET A 378 1.04 12.02 2.18
CA MET A 378 -0.11 12.58 2.91
C MET A 378 -1.43 12.17 2.25
N GLU A 379 -1.52 12.21 0.94
CA GLU A 379 -2.67 11.70 0.16
C GLU A 379 -2.90 10.20 0.43
N ALA A 380 -1.83 9.43 0.60
CA ALA A 380 -1.88 8.02 1.00
C ALA A 380 -2.11 7.82 2.51
N GLY A 381 -2.46 8.87 3.28
CA GLY A 381 -2.87 8.80 4.68
C GLY A 381 -1.78 8.98 5.73
N ALA A 382 -0.55 9.32 5.37
CA ALA A 382 0.50 9.61 6.36
C ALA A 382 0.16 10.84 7.20
N THR A 383 0.24 10.72 8.53
CA THR A 383 -0.17 11.77 9.48
C THR A 383 1.00 12.52 10.12
N PHE A 384 2.21 11.99 9.99
CA PHE A 384 3.45 12.60 10.47
C PHE A 384 4.64 12.18 9.62
N PHE A 385 5.77 12.85 9.81
CA PHE A 385 7.01 12.56 9.10
C PHE A 385 8.22 12.60 10.02
N MET A 386 9.18 11.70 9.81
CA MET A 386 10.50 11.74 10.44
C MET A 386 11.54 12.14 9.40
N THR A 387 12.44 13.06 9.78
CA THR A 387 13.48 13.56 8.87
C THR A 387 14.75 12.73 8.95
N GLN A 388 15.63 12.86 7.96
CA GLN A 388 17.03 12.56 8.17
C GLN A 388 17.63 13.51 9.23
N PRO A 389 18.76 13.18 9.86
CA PRO A 389 19.40 14.07 10.81
C PRO A 389 19.65 15.45 10.22
N VAL A 390 19.34 16.48 10.98
CA VAL A 390 19.43 17.90 10.59
C VAL A 390 20.76 18.47 11.06
N PHE A 391 21.57 18.96 10.13
CA PHE A 391 22.91 19.48 10.43
C PHE A 391 23.19 20.89 9.90
N SER A 392 22.23 21.52 9.20
CA SER A 392 22.43 22.84 8.61
C SER A 392 21.16 23.71 8.69
N ASP A 393 21.36 25.01 8.60
CA ASP A 393 20.24 25.98 8.48
C ASP A 393 19.45 25.73 7.18
N GLU A 394 20.12 25.29 6.10
CA GLU A 394 19.45 24.92 4.85
C GLU A 394 18.46 23.77 5.05
N ASP A 395 18.83 22.75 5.83
CA ASP A 395 17.92 21.66 6.19
C ASP A 395 16.69 22.16 6.92
N ILE A 396 16.90 23.08 7.89
CA ILE A 396 15.83 23.71 8.66
C ILE A 396 14.90 24.52 7.76
N ASP A 397 15.44 25.31 6.84
CA ASP A 397 14.66 26.13 5.94
C ASP A 397 13.84 25.27 4.96
N ARG A 398 14.41 24.19 4.45
CA ARG A 398 13.68 23.22 3.63
C ARG A 398 12.54 22.55 4.40
N LEU A 399 12.75 22.17 5.66
CA LEU A 399 11.70 21.60 6.51
C LEU A 399 10.60 22.62 6.84
N ARG A 400 10.94 23.90 7.05
CA ARG A 400 9.95 24.98 7.18
C ARG A 400 9.10 25.10 5.92
N GLN A 401 9.70 25.09 4.73
CA GLN A 401 8.99 25.15 3.45
C GLN A 401 8.04 23.95 3.28
N ILE A 402 8.49 22.74 3.62
CA ILE A 402 7.61 21.55 3.59
C ILE A 402 6.41 21.77 4.53
N LYS A 403 6.65 22.18 5.77
CA LYS A 403 5.59 22.41 6.76
C LYS A 403 4.61 23.49 6.31
N GLU A 404 5.09 24.62 5.79
CA GLU A 404 4.26 25.72 5.30
C GLU A 404 3.38 25.31 4.11
N GLN A 405 3.93 24.53 3.17
CA GLN A 405 3.21 24.14 1.96
C GLN A 405 2.27 22.95 2.15
N THR A 406 2.50 22.13 3.18
CA THR A 406 1.75 20.87 3.35
C THR A 406 0.99 20.77 4.66
N GLY A 407 1.34 21.57 5.66
CA GLY A 407 0.83 21.42 7.02
C GLY A 407 1.37 20.19 7.77
N ALA A 408 2.36 19.49 7.20
CA ALA A 408 2.89 18.24 7.74
C ALA A 408 3.37 18.38 9.19
N ARG A 409 3.10 17.35 9.98
CA ARG A 409 3.64 17.18 11.34
C ARG A 409 5.02 16.54 11.22
N ILE A 410 6.08 17.23 11.68
CA ILE A 410 7.46 16.83 11.46
C ILE A 410 8.16 16.52 12.78
N LEU A 411 8.75 15.34 12.90
CA LEU A 411 9.71 14.94 13.92
C LEU A 411 11.11 15.14 13.33
N CYS A 412 11.83 16.15 13.82
CA CYS A 412 13.18 16.46 13.37
C CYS A 412 14.18 15.47 13.92
N GLY A 413 14.95 14.83 13.06
CA GLY A 413 16.05 13.94 13.44
C GLY A 413 17.22 14.73 14.04
N ILE A 414 17.62 14.38 15.25
CA ILE A 414 18.82 14.89 15.91
C ILE A 414 19.75 13.70 16.13
N MET A 415 21.00 13.84 15.69
CA MET A 415 22.01 12.81 15.85
C MET A 415 23.24 13.41 16.53
N PRO A 416 23.40 13.22 17.83
CA PRO A 416 24.58 13.71 18.55
C PRO A 416 25.82 12.89 18.16
N PHE A 417 26.96 13.56 18.02
CA PHE A 417 28.25 12.91 17.87
C PHE A 417 28.99 12.93 19.21
N VAL A 418 29.73 11.86 19.47
CA VAL A 418 30.48 11.69 20.73
C VAL A 418 31.98 11.88 20.53
N SER A 419 32.45 12.04 19.29
CA SER A 419 33.88 12.24 18.98
C SER A 419 34.09 12.63 17.53
N LEU A 420 35.25 13.22 17.23
CA LEU A 420 35.70 13.51 15.85
C LEU A 420 35.67 12.25 14.96
N ARG A 421 36.13 11.10 15.49
CA ARG A 421 36.12 9.82 14.77
C ARG A 421 34.69 9.41 14.38
N ASN A 422 33.74 9.56 15.31
CA ASN A 422 32.34 9.23 15.06
C ASN A 422 31.75 10.17 14.00
N ALA A 423 31.93 11.47 14.14
CA ALA A 423 31.42 12.47 13.18
C ALA A 423 32.05 12.29 11.77
N THR A 424 33.37 12.00 11.71
CA THR A 424 34.06 11.73 10.45
C THR A 424 33.56 10.45 9.79
N PHE A 425 33.33 9.38 10.56
CA PHE A 425 32.74 8.14 10.05
C PHE A 425 31.34 8.39 9.45
N MET A 426 30.48 9.09 10.19
CA MET A 426 29.14 9.42 9.73
C MET A 426 29.13 10.23 8.45
N LYS A 427 30.06 11.20 8.33
CA LYS A 427 30.20 12.01 7.11
C LYS A 427 30.61 11.21 5.88
N ASN A 428 31.54 10.28 6.02
CA ASN A 428 32.20 9.64 4.89
C ASN A 428 31.62 8.26 4.54
N GLU A 429 31.05 7.54 5.51
CA GLU A 429 30.64 6.15 5.34
C GLU A 429 29.12 5.99 5.32
N MET A 430 28.34 6.95 5.86
CA MET A 430 26.89 6.83 5.96
C MET A 430 26.20 7.60 4.86
N THR A 431 25.58 6.87 3.94
CA THR A 431 24.82 7.45 2.82
C THR A 431 23.58 8.20 3.32
N GLY A 432 23.39 9.43 2.86
CA GLY A 432 22.21 10.24 3.20
C GLY A 432 22.38 11.09 4.47
N ILE A 433 23.54 11.04 5.13
CA ILE A 433 23.87 11.88 6.28
C ILE A 433 24.88 12.96 5.85
N ASN A 434 24.46 14.22 5.86
CA ASN A 434 25.27 15.36 5.41
C ASN A 434 25.87 16.12 6.60
N VAL A 435 26.89 15.57 7.22
CA VAL A 435 27.64 16.28 8.28
C VAL A 435 28.48 17.39 7.65
N THR A 436 28.26 18.64 8.08
CA THR A 436 28.98 19.81 7.56
C THR A 436 30.39 19.90 8.11
N ASP A 437 31.30 20.59 7.38
CA ASP A 437 32.66 20.86 7.85
C ASP A 437 32.66 21.72 9.12
N GLU A 438 31.67 22.60 9.28
CA GLU A 438 31.46 23.38 10.48
C GLU A 438 31.27 22.50 11.72
N ILE A 439 30.39 21.50 11.64
CA ILE A 439 30.18 20.53 12.73
C ILE A 439 31.44 19.77 13.03
N LEU A 440 32.14 19.24 11.99
CA LEU A 440 33.40 18.53 12.20
C LEU A 440 34.46 19.39 12.90
N SER A 441 34.52 20.69 12.61
CA SER A 441 35.47 21.61 13.21
C SER A 441 35.29 21.84 14.71
N ARG A 442 34.11 21.50 15.26
CA ARG A 442 33.81 21.58 16.68
C ARG A 442 34.48 20.46 17.48
N TYR A 443 34.81 19.34 16.82
CA TYR A 443 35.42 18.18 17.44
C TYR A 443 36.92 18.14 17.23
N ARG A 444 37.71 17.88 18.28
CA ARG A 444 39.14 17.68 18.24
C ARG A 444 39.49 16.23 18.58
N ALA A 445 40.64 15.77 18.06
CA ALA A 445 41.07 14.37 18.22
C ALA A 445 41.46 14.02 19.69
N ASP A 446 41.77 15.03 20.48
CA ASP A 446 42.20 14.92 21.90
C ASP A 446 41.06 15.10 22.91
N MET A 447 39.81 15.31 22.45
CA MET A 447 38.66 15.42 23.34
C MET A 447 38.36 14.10 24.07
N SER A 448 37.98 14.19 25.34
CA SER A 448 37.40 13.07 26.06
C SER A 448 36.00 12.76 25.51
N LYS A 449 35.44 11.62 25.88
CA LYS A 449 34.07 11.25 25.48
C LYS A 449 33.06 12.25 26.04
N GLU A 450 33.22 12.64 27.29
CA GLU A 450 32.36 13.62 27.97
C GLU A 450 32.39 14.98 27.23
N GLU A 451 33.58 15.50 26.90
CA GLU A 451 33.73 16.73 26.14
C GLU A 451 33.08 16.64 24.76
N GLY A 452 33.18 15.47 24.10
CA GLY A 452 32.54 15.24 22.81
C GLY A 452 31.03 15.16 22.89
N GLU A 453 30.47 14.67 23.98
CA GLU A 453 29.01 14.62 24.24
C GLU A 453 28.43 16.01 24.58
N GLU A 454 29.24 16.91 25.15
CA GLU A 454 28.83 18.30 25.47
C GLU A 454 28.98 19.28 24.29
N THR A 455 29.69 18.87 23.21
CA THR A 455 29.95 19.73 22.04
C THR A 455 28.81 19.76 21.05
#